data_d49282331ede0bdf04a34a71434d610d
#
_entry.id   d49282331ede0bdf04a34a71434d610d
#
_cell.length_a   1.000
_cell.length_b   1.000
_cell.length_c   1.000
_cell.angle_alpha   90.00
_cell.angle_beta   90.00
_cell.angle_gamma   90.00
#
_symmetry.space_group_name_H-M   'P 1'
#
loop_
_entity.id
_entity.type
_entity.pdbx_description
1 polymer ?
#
loop_
_entity_poly.entity_id
_entity_poly.type
_entity_poly.pdbx_seq_one_letter_code
_entity_poly.pdbx_strand_id
1 'polypeptide(L)'
;MADLRELEREEDDEVAEPEAWPARVSFRRRLVAWAMLACFALALAYPFAVSPRLRSVFRAVPAIRSRDIVREASRVVPPDRLAAAEQVVRKEVARGGFPGGALAVGVRGTTLLEVGVGRTRWGRLAPPVDADQTLYDLASLTKTVATTTAVMILVDDGKMRLDDPIARWLPNFTGRGREKVTVRHVLTHTSGLPAAMPIRDFGSAGDRLYRVVSSVDLLWEPGEEVLYSDLGFVLLGLAAANAAGQPLPVFLRKRVWEPLGMAHTRFEPGIDCSVCAPTLTLEDGRPFAGKTNDPFSRELGGITGNAGLFSTAHDLGRFAAMLANGGELGGVRIVKEATLRQFRRPQPGAGTRGLGFEVFCREGTVPDHRGCKTPYAYGHTGYTGTSIWIDPERGIWVVLLSNRTYLPKAPNHIRAVRRRLYNLVTGITPPPPSAPIDTTPEQR
;
A
#
# COMPACT_ATOMS: atom_id res chain seq x y z
N MET A 1 -20.79 57.07 -7.81
CA MET A 1 -20.65 57.91 -6.62
C MET A 1 -21.95 57.79 -5.85
N ALA A 2 -22.03 56.88 -4.93
CA ALA A 2 -23.04 56.79 -3.90
C ALA A 2 -22.40 56.05 -2.72
N ASP A 3 -22.51 56.57 -1.69
CA ASP A 3 -22.02 56.79 -0.37
C ASP A 3 -21.75 55.52 0.45
N LEU A 4 -20.52 55.41 0.92
CA LEU A 4 -20.03 54.34 1.80
C LEU A 4 -19.99 54.81 3.28
N ARG A 5 -21.05 55.45 3.76
CA ARG A 5 -21.05 56.05 5.12
C ARG A 5 -22.27 55.71 5.98
N GLU A 6 -22.97 54.63 5.74
CA GLU A 6 -24.11 54.24 6.58
C GLU A 6 -24.13 52.74 6.95
N LEU A 7 -23.11 52.26 7.65
CA LEU A 7 -23.17 50.97 8.37
C LEU A 7 -22.15 50.95 9.53
N GLU A 8 -22.10 52.05 10.29
CA GLU A 8 -21.49 52.04 11.63
C GLU A 8 -22.54 52.60 12.61
N ARG A 9 -23.39 51.70 13.12
CA ARG A 9 -24.08 51.84 14.42
C ARG A 9 -24.73 50.53 14.83
N GLU A 10 -24.40 50.21 16.08
CA GLU A 10 -25.12 49.32 17.00
C GLU A 10 -25.00 47.80 16.79
N GLU A 11 -24.11 47.24 17.66
CA GLU A 11 -24.60 46.27 18.64
C GLU A 11 -23.51 46.08 19.70
N ASP A 12 -23.69 46.73 20.83
CA ASP A 12 -23.10 46.38 22.11
C ASP A 12 -23.78 45.07 22.57
N ASP A 13 -23.18 43.95 22.37
CA ASP A 13 -23.60 42.71 23.00
C ASP A 13 -22.65 42.35 24.16
N GLU A 14 -23.28 42.33 25.30
CA GLU A 14 -22.80 41.95 26.62
C GLU A 14 -21.94 40.69 26.57
N VAL A 15 -20.67 40.78 26.95
CA VAL A 15 -19.79 39.64 27.21
C VAL A 15 -20.28 38.96 28.51
N ALA A 16 -21.01 37.88 28.38
CA ALA A 16 -21.38 37.03 29.50
C ALA A 16 -20.10 36.35 30.04
N GLU A 17 -19.80 36.55 31.30
CA GLU A 17 -18.77 35.87 32.05
C GLU A 17 -18.98 34.32 32.00
N PRO A 18 -17.93 33.50 31.88
CA PRO A 18 -18.07 32.05 31.89
C PRO A 18 -18.52 31.59 33.27
N GLU A 19 -19.65 30.91 33.32
CA GLU A 19 -20.18 30.27 34.50
C GLU A 19 -19.11 29.30 35.10
N ALA A 20 -18.84 29.49 36.38
CA ALA A 20 -17.94 28.67 37.18
C ALA A 20 -18.40 27.22 37.22
N TRP A 21 -17.52 26.29 36.85
CA TRP A 21 -17.73 24.85 36.98
C TRP A 21 -18.16 24.49 38.42
N PRO A 22 -19.18 23.67 38.61
CA PRO A 22 -19.60 23.26 39.95
C PRO A 22 -18.52 22.43 40.62
N ALA A 23 -17.99 23.00 41.68
CA ALA A 23 -17.03 22.35 42.56
C ALA A 23 -17.67 21.16 43.31
N ARG A 24 -16.88 20.08 43.39
CA ARG A 24 -17.02 18.98 44.34
C ARG A 24 -18.09 17.95 44.06
N VAL A 25 -17.67 16.95 43.23
CA VAL A 25 -18.30 15.62 43.29
C VAL A 25 -18.24 15.14 44.77
N SER A 26 -19.42 14.98 45.38
CA SER A 26 -19.54 14.63 46.77
C SER A 26 -18.81 13.34 47.10
N PHE A 27 -18.20 13.25 48.29
CA PHE A 27 -17.47 12.07 48.79
C PHE A 27 -18.27 10.75 48.59
N ARG A 28 -19.59 10.80 48.71
CA ARG A 28 -20.49 9.64 48.45
C ARG A 28 -20.43 9.15 47.00
N ARG A 29 -20.35 10.03 45.98
CA ARG A 29 -20.23 9.61 44.57
C ARG A 29 -18.87 8.97 44.27
N ARG A 30 -17.81 9.45 44.93
CA ARG A 30 -16.49 8.81 44.79
C ARG A 30 -16.47 7.43 45.46
N LEU A 31 -17.13 7.26 46.61
CA LEU A 31 -17.21 5.96 47.31
C LEU A 31 -18.02 4.94 46.48
N VAL A 32 -19.12 5.35 45.82
CA VAL A 32 -19.90 4.49 44.96
C VAL A 32 -19.11 4.10 43.70
N ALA A 33 -18.35 5.04 43.11
CA ALA A 33 -17.49 4.74 41.94
C ALA A 33 -16.36 3.76 42.31
N TRP A 34 -15.74 3.92 43.46
CA TRP A 34 -14.71 2.98 43.95
C TRP A 34 -15.29 1.61 44.30
N ALA A 35 -16.50 1.56 44.89
CA ALA A 35 -17.18 0.31 45.16
C ALA A 35 -17.55 -0.44 43.88
N MET A 36 -18.05 0.26 42.85
CA MET A 36 -18.35 -0.35 41.51
C MET A 36 -17.07 -0.85 40.83
N LEU A 37 -15.95 -0.10 40.88
CA LEU A 37 -14.66 -0.54 40.35
C LEU A 37 -14.13 -1.79 41.08
N ALA A 38 -14.26 -1.83 42.40
CA ALA A 38 -13.88 -2.99 43.22
C ALA A 38 -14.76 -4.22 42.88
N CYS A 39 -16.07 -4.06 42.76
CA CYS A 39 -16.98 -5.14 42.35
C CYS A 39 -16.68 -5.64 40.94
N PHE A 40 -16.37 -4.75 40.01
CA PHE A 40 -15.98 -5.11 38.63
C PHE A 40 -14.63 -5.87 38.61
N ALA A 41 -13.65 -5.43 39.40
CA ALA A 41 -12.36 -6.12 39.55
C ALA A 41 -12.52 -7.51 40.22
N LEU A 42 -13.42 -7.63 41.20
CA LEU A 42 -13.74 -8.90 41.85
C LEU A 42 -14.51 -9.83 40.89
N ALA A 43 -15.44 -9.31 40.08
CA ALA A 43 -16.16 -10.09 39.08
C ALA A 43 -15.24 -10.62 37.98
N LEU A 44 -14.21 -9.86 37.58
CA LEU A 44 -13.18 -10.30 36.65
C LEU A 44 -12.20 -11.31 37.28
N ALA A 45 -11.92 -11.18 38.55
CA ALA A 45 -10.98 -12.08 39.29
C ALA A 45 -11.66 -13.39 39.74
N TYR A 46 -12.97 -13.39 39.94
CA TYR A 46 -13.73 -14.54 40.46
C TYR A 46 -13.60 -15.81 39.59
N PRO A 47 -13.71 -15.77 38.25
CA PRO A 47 -13.49 -16.95 37.43
C PRO A 47 -12.09 -17.54 37.54
N PHE A 48 -11.08 -16.71 37.78
CA PHE A 48 -9.69 -17.13 37.94
C PHE A 48 -9.41 -17.71 39.37
N ALA A 49 -10.20 -17.27 40.35
CA ALA A 49 -10.06 -17.76 41.72
C ALA A 49 -10.70 -19.14 41.94
N VAL A 50 -11.79 -19.45 41.18
CA VAL A 50 -12.63 -20.63 41.42
C VAL A 50 -12.37 -21.78 40.43
N SER A 51 -11.75 -21.55 39.26
CA SER A 51 -11.50 -22.60 38.30
C SER A 51 -10.00 -22.93 38.13
N PRO A 52 -9.53 -24.07 38.67
CA PRO A 52 -8.16 -24.55 38.41
C PRO A 52 -7.84 -24.78 36.94
N ARG A 53 -8.87 -25.07 36.11
CA ARG A 53 -8.71 -25.26 34.67
C ARG A 53 -8.45 -23.96 33.90
N LEU A 54 -9.01 -22.84 34.32
CA LEU A 54 -8.67 -21.53 33.74
C LEU A 54 -7.25 -21.08 34.06
N ARG A 55 -6.71 -21.46 35.24
CA ARG A 55 -5.30 -21.20 35.58
C ARG A 55 -4.31 -22.00 34.73
N SER A 56 -4.71 -23.19 34.22
CA SER A 56 -3.85 -23.99 33.36
C SER A 56 -3.82 -23.51 31.91
N VAL A 57 -4.87 -22.83 31.42
CA VAL A 57 -4.92 -22.23 30.09
C VAL A 57 -4.01 -20.99 30.00
N PHE A 58 -3.85 -20.26 31.12
CA PHE A 58 -2.91 -19.11 31.21
C PHE A 58 -1.51 -19.49 31.73
N ARG A 59 -1.28 -20.80 32.02
CA ARG A 59 0.08 -21.29 32.31
C ARG A 59 0.80 -21.51 30.97
N ALA A 60 1.64 -20.55 30.67
CA ALA A 60 2.80 -20.67 29.79
C ALA A 60 2.49 -20.93 28.31
N VAL A 61 1.96 -19.95 27.61
CA VAL A 61 2.73 -19.55 26.44
C VAL A 61 4.01 -18.97 27.02
N PRO A 62 5.20 -19.57 26.84
CA PRO A 62 6.43 -18.92 27.25
C PRO A 62 6.39 -17.55 26.56
N ALA A 63 6.54 -16.47 27.33
CA ALA A 63 6.78 -15.18 26.78
C ALA A 63 8.10 -15.31 26.00
N ILE A 64 8.00 -15.62 24.71
CA ILE A 64 9.13 -15.57 23.77
C ILE A 64 9.57 -14.13 23.91
N ARG A 65 10.69 -13.92 24.61
CA ARG A 65 11.19 -12.58 24.89
C ARG A 65 11.36 -11.91 23.53
N SER A 66 10.83 -10.72 23.35
CA SER A 66 10.93 -9.97 22.08
C SER A 66 12.37 -9.91 21.54
N ARG A 67 13.36 -9.97 22.45
CA ARG A 67 14.79 -10.06 22.14
C ARG A 67 15.20 -11.36 21.44
N ASP A 68 14.58 -12.49 21.76
CA ASP A 68 14.93 -13.78 21.11
C ASP A 68 14.40 -13.84 19.69
N ILE A 69 13.21 -13.29 19.42
CA ILE A 69 12.64 -13.17 18.09
C ILE A 69 13.51 -12.26 17.22
N VAL A 70 13.90 -11.10 17.71
CA VAL A 70 14.80 -10.19 16.99
C VAL A 70 16.15 -10.84 16.72
N ARG A 71 16.70 -11.57 17.70
CA ARG A 71 17.98 -12.27 17.55
C ARG A 71 17.90 -13.37 16.50
N GLU A 72 16.81 -14.11 16.43
CA GLU A 72 16.58 -15.14 15.40
C GLU A 72 16.45 -14.49 14.02
N ALA A 73 15.64 -13.46 13.87
CA ALA A 73 15.50 -12.72 12.65
C ALA A 73 16.84 -12.11 12.16
N SER A 74 17.68 -11.62 13.09
CA SER A 74 19.02 -11.09 12.79
C SER A 74 20.03 -12.15 12.35
N ARG A 75 19.77 -13.44 12.58
CA ARG A 75 20.56 -14.51 11.95
C ARG A 75 20.24 -14.68 10.47
N VAL A 76 19.00 -14.39 10.07
CA VAL A 76 18.56 -14.46 8.66
C VAL A 76 19.04 -13.24 7.88
N VAL A 77 18.92 -12.04 8.48
CA VAL A 77 19.43 -10.78 7.91
C VAL A 77 20.36 -10.12 8.95
N PRO A 78 21.67 -10.31 8.84
CA PRO A 78 22.65 -9.76 9.76
C PRO A 78 22.70 -8.21 9.74
N PRO A 79 23.10 -7.57 10.87
CA PRO A 79 23.15 -6.10 11.00
C PRO A 79 24.04 -5.39 9.96
N ASP A 80 25.14 -6.00 9.53
CA ASP A 80 26.01 -5.46 8.49
C ASP A 80 25.30 -5.33 7.14
N ARG A 81 24.43 -6.28 6.79
CA ARG A 81 23.61 -6.19 5.58
C ARG A 81 22.54 -5.10 5.69
N LEU A 82 21.95 -4.91 6.86
CA LEU A 82 21.01 -3.82 7.12
C LEU A 82 21.68 -2.46 6.97
N ALA A 83 22.88 -2.30 7.57
CA ALA A 83 23.68 -1.09 7.44
C ALA A 83 24.08 -0.84 5.98
N ALA A 84 24.49 -1.87 5.24
CA ALA A 84 24.80 -1.77 3.83
C ALA A 84 23.61 -1.37 2.98
N ALA A 85 22.39 -1.88 3.30
CA ALA A 85 21.16 -1.52 2.62
C ALA A 85 20.80 -0.04 2.86
N GLU A 86 20.90 0.45 4.10
CA GLU A 86 20.71 1.87 4.42
C GLU A 86 21.68 2.76 3.62
N GLN A 87 22.96 2.36 3.52
CA GLN A 87 23.96 3.11 2.76
C GLN A 87 23.63 3.21 1.27
N VAL A 88 22.92 2.25 0.68
CA VAL A 88 22.44 2.37 -0.71
C VAL A 88 21.50 3.55 -0.87
N VAL A 89 20.54 3.72 0.03
CA VAL A 89 19.59 4.84 0.01
C VAL A 89 20.31 6.16 0.27
N ARG A 90 21.21 6.21 1.26
CA ARG A 90 22.01 7.42 1.58
C ARG A 90 22.87 7.88 0.40
N LYS A 91 23.49 6.95 -0.31
CA LYS A 91 24.30 7.26 -1.50
C LYS A 91 23.45 7.81 -2.64
N GLU A 92 22.24 7.27 -2.85
CA GLU A 92 21.35 7.77 -3.90
C GLU A 92 20.83 9.18 -3.60
N VAL A 93 20.48 9.47 -2.34
CA VAL A 93 20.11 10.80 -1.88
C VAL A 93 21.30 11.78 -2.03
N ALA A 94 22.49 11.38 -1.58
CA ALA A 94 23.68 12.23 -1.61
C ALA A 94 24.09 12.62 -3.04
N ARG A 95 23.93 11.72 -4.03
CA ARG A 95 24.23 12.02 -5.43
C ARG A 95 23.12 12.79 -6.17
N GLY A 96 21.94 13.01 -5.53
CA GLY A 96 20.86 13.80 -6.10
C GLY A 96 19.83 13.02 -6.91
N GLY A 97 19.76 11.69 -6.80
CA GLY A 97 18.77 10.87 -7.51
C GLY A 97 17.35 11.10 -7.03
N PHE A 98 17.18 11.35 -5.72
CA PHE A 98 15.93 11.81 -5.10
C PHE A 98 16.21 12.52 -3.77
N PRO A 99 15.31 13.44 -3.30
CA PRO A 99 15.57 14.25 -2.11
C PRO A 99 15.63 13.42 -0.82
N GLY A 100 14.84 12.35 -0.74
CA GLY A 100 14.82 11.46 0.40
C GLY A 100 13.99 10.21 0.14
N GLY A 101 14.15 9.25 1.03
CA GLY A 101 13.43 7.99 0.97
C GLY A 101 13.36 7.33 2.34
N ALA A 102 12.45 6.38 2.48
CA ALA A 102 12.31 5.55 3.66
C ALA A 102 12.51 4.07 3.31
N LEU A 103 13.22 3.37 4.19
CA LEU A 103 13.53 1.95 4.05
C LEU A 103 13.01 1.19 5.26
N ALA A 104 12.29 0.11 5.03
CA ALA A 104 11.96 -0.87 6.06
C ALA A 104 12.35 -2.27 5.59
N VAL A 105 12.94 -3.05 6.49
CA VAL A 105 13.42 -4.41 6.25
C VAL A 105 13.06 -5.29 7.43
N GLY A 106 12.65 -6.52 7.17
CA GLY A 106 12.36 -7.47 8.24
C GLY A 106 12.31 -8.92 7.78
N VAL A 107 12.00 -9.76 8.75
CA VAL A 107 11.86 -11.21 8.58
C VAL A 107 10.56 -11.65 9.22
N ARG A 108 9.67 -12.28 8.46
CA ARG A 108 8.34 -12.69 8.91
C ARG A 108 7.61 -11.50 9.58
N GLY A 109 7.11 -11.66 10.80
CA GLY A 109 6.44 -10.62 11.58
C GLY A 109 7.37 -9.60 12.27
N THR A 110 8.70 -9.66 12.06
CA THR A 110 9.67 -8.85 12.79
C THR A 110 10.35 -7.81 11.90
N THR A 111 10.22 -6.54 12.24
CA THR A 111 10.97 -5.43 11.62
C THR A 111 12.38 -5.39 12.23
N LEU A 112 13.41 -5.34 11.38
CA LEU A 112 14.82 -5.27 11.76
C LEU A 112 15.44 -3.90 11.49
N LEU A 113 14.95 -3.21 10.48
CA LEU A 113 15.38 -1.85 10.11
C LEU A 113 14.16 -1.05 9.69
N GLU A 114 14.07 0.17 10.19
CA GLU A 114 13.11 1.17 9.75
C GLU A 114 13.79 2.53 9.84
N VAL A 115 14.00 3.20 8.70
CA VAL A 115 14.78 4.44 8.67
C VAL A 115 14.31 5.38 7.56
N GLY A 116 14.22 6.67 7.91
CA GLY A 116 14.11 7.78 6.97
C GLY A 116 15.49 8.33 6.61
N VAL A 117 15.70 8.63 5.33
CA VAL A 117 16.96 9.16 4.80
C VAL A 117 16.68 10.41 3.97
N GLY A 118 17.45 11.46 4.21
CA GLY A 118 17.29 12.73 3.48
C GLY A 118 16.10 13.54 3.94
N ARG A 119 15.47 14.25 3.00
CA ARG A 119 14.39 15.20 3.26
C ARG A 119 13.23 14.95 2.30
N THR A 120 12.03 15.38 2.67
CA THR A 120 10.83 15.20 1.83
C THR A 120 10.93 15.93 0.49
N ARG A 121 11.73 17.00 0.41
CA ARG A 121 12.02 17.81 -0.79
C ARG A 121 13.42 18.39 -0.72
N TRP A 122 13.90 18.94 -1.84
CA TRP A 122 15.18 19.63 -1.87
C TRP A 122 15.20 20.88 -1.00
N GLY A 123 16.35 21.18 -0.41
CA GLY A 123 16.58 22.36 0.42
C GLY A 123 16.80 22.04 1.89
N ARG A 124 17.64 22.86 2.55
CA ARG A 124 18.04 22.64 3.96
C ARG A 124 16.89 22.78 4.94
N LEU A 125 15.87 23.57 4.61
CA LEU A 125 14.69 23.81 5.46
C LEU A 125 13.55 22.80 5.23
N ALA A 126 13.68 21.91 4.24
CA ALA A 126 12.68 20.87 4.03
C ALA A 126 12.65 19.89 5.24
N PRO A 127 11.48 19.36 5.61
CA PRO A 127 11.38 18.39 6.69
C PRO A 127 12.25 17.16 6.42
N PRO A 128 12.88 16.57 7.44
CA PRO A 128 13.54 15.28 7.30
C PRO A 128 12.50 14.20 6.96
N VAL A 129 12.93 13.14 6.28
CA VAL A 129 12.09 11.96 6.08
C VAL A 129 11.98 11.22 7.40
N ASP A 130 10.75 10.96 7.81
CA ASP A 130 10.39 10.09 8.94
C ASP A 130 9.74 8.81 8.38
N ALA A 131 10.23 7.65 8.78
CA ALA A 131 9.76 6.37 8.24
C ALA A 131 8.32 6.03 8.66
N ASP A 132 7.85 6.59 9.78
CA ASP A 132 6.49 6.39 10.30
C ASP A 132 5.51 7.50 9.88
N GLN A 133 5.97 8.72 9.64
CA GLN A 133 5.10 9.87 9.39
C GLN A 133 5.07 10.34 7.94
N THR A 134 6.18 10.19 7.21
CA THR A 134 6.25 10.69 5.83
C THR A 134 5.41 9.82 4.89
N LEU A 135 4.38 10.41 4.32
CA LEU A 135 3.51 9.77 3.34
C LEU A 135 4.10 9.87 1.93
N TYR A 136 4.21 8.75 1.28
CA TYR A 136 4.62 8.63 -0.13
C TYR A 136 3.46 8.19 -1.01
N ASP A 137 3.33 8.81 -2.17
CA ASP A 137 2.48 8.29 -3.24
C ASP A 137 3.03 6.94 -3.69
N LEU A 138 2.25 5.89 -3.50
CA LEU A 138 2.63 4.52 -3.82
C LEU A 138 2.62 4.22 -5.31
N ALA A 139 1.97 5.08 -6.11
CA ALA A 139 1.74 4.85 -7.53
C ALA A 139 1.21 3.41 -7.76
N SER A 140 1.82 2.65 -8.67
CA SER A 140 1.37 1.28 -9.00
C SER A 140 1.46 0.25 -7.86
N LEU A 141 2.13 0.54 -6.73
CA LEU A 141 1.99 -0.32 -5.54
C LEU A 141 0.54 -0.37 -5.04
N THR A 142 -0.30 0.62 -5.39
CA THR A 142 -1.75 0.60 -5.14
C THR A 142 -2.39 -0.67 -5.67
N LYS A 143 -1.96 -1.15 -6.85
CA LYS A 143 -2.46 -2.39 -7.45
C LYS A 143 -2.34 -3.57 -6.51
N THR A 144 -1.19 -3.68 -5.84
CA THR A 144 -0.90 -4.79 -4.93
C THR A 144 -1.47 -4.55 -3.54
N VAL A 145 -1.19 -3.40 -2.93
CA VAL A 145 -1.55 -3.10 -1.53
C VAL A 145 -3.06 -2.90 -1.37
N ALA A 146 -3.73 -2.37 -2.39
CA ALA A 146 -5.18 -2.14 -2.36
C ALA A 146 -5.93 -3.20 -3.19
N THR A 147 -5.90 -3.12 -4.50
CA THR A 147 -6.81 -3.87 -5.38
C THR A 147 -6.61 -5.38 -5.30
N THR A 148 -5.37 -5.86 -5.43
CA THR A 148 -5.07 -7.30 -5.32
C THR A 148 -5.42 -7.84 -3.94
N THR A 149 -5.13 -7.07 -2.88
CA THR A 149 -5.48 -7.47 -1.51
C THR A 149 -6.99 -7.55 -1.32
N ALA A 150 -7.75 -6.58 -1.85
CA ALA A 150 -9.21 -6.64 -1.84
C ALA A 150 -9.74 -7.89 -2.56
N VAL A 151 -9.19 -8.20 -3.74
CA VAL A 151 -9.57 -9.40 -4.49
C VAL A 151 -9.22 -10.67 -3.72
N MET A 152 -8.02 -10.78 -3.10
CA MET A 152 -7.68 -11.94 -2.25
C MET A 152 -8.70 -12.16 -1.14
N ILE A 153 -9.11 -11.10 -0.45
CA ILE A 153 -10.11 -11.16 0.62
C ILE A 153 -11.47 -11.59 0.07
N LEU A 154 -11.89 -11.04 -1.07
CA LEU A 154 -13.18 -11.39 -1.69
C LEU A 154 -13.19 -12.83 -2.19
N VAL A 155 -12.05 -13.36 -2.64
CA VAL A 155 -11.89 -14.78 -2.99
C VAL A 155 -12.00 -15.64 -1.73
N ASP A 156 -11.36 -15.27 -0.64
CA ASP A 156 -11.43 -15.98 0.65
C ASP A 156 -12.85 -15.97 1.25
N ASP A 157 -13.58 -14.86 1.04
CA ASP A 157 -14.98 -14.70 1.47
C ASP A 157 -15.96 -15.42 0.52
N GLY A 158 -15.52 -16.01 -0.59
CA GLY A 158 -16.35 -16.67 -1.61
C GLY A 158 -17.22 -15.72 -2.44
N LYS A 159 -16.94 -14.41 -2.39
CA LYS A 159 -17.68 -13.36 -3.11
C LYS A 159 -17.18 -13.14 -4.54
N MET A 160 -15.95 -13.58 -4.83
CA MET A 160 -15.30 -13.45 -6.13
C MET A 160 -14.52 -14.71 -6.45
N ARG A 161 -14.53 -15.13 -7.72
CA ARG A 161 -13.67 -16.21 -8.23
C ARG A 161 -12.73 -15.64 -9.28
N LEU A 162 -11.55 -16.21 -9.40
CA LEU A 162 -10.54 -15.74 -10.37
C LEU A 162 -11.04 -15.81 -11.83
N ASP A 163 -11.86 -16.80 -12.13
CA ASP A 163 -12.36 -17.04 -13.48
C ASP A 163 -13.77 -16.42 -13.73
N ASP A 164 -14.31 -15.70 -12.75
CA ASP A 164 -15.53 -14.91 -12.96
C ASP A 164 -15.22 -13.73 -13.91
N PRO A 165 -16.11 -13.43 -14.89
CA PRO A 165 -16.00 -12.23 -15.70
C PRO A 165 -16.21 -10.99 -14.83
N ILE A 166 -15.37 -9.95 -15.03
CA ILE A 166 -15.52 -8.69 -14.27
C ILE A 166 -16.83 -7.97 -14.58
N ALA A 167 -17.43 -8.23 -15.74
CA ALA A 167 -18.76 -7.75 -16.12
C ALA A 167 -19.85 -8.12 -15.10
N ARG A 168 -19.67 -9.19 -14.33
CA ARG A 168 -20.58 -9.56 -13.25
C ARG A 168 -20.82 -8.41 -12.25
N TRP A 169 -19.82 -7.59 -12.01
CA TRP A 169 -19.89 -6.44 -11.11
C TRP A 169 -19.84 -5.09 -11.84
N LEU A 170 -19.72 -5.13 -13.17
CA LEU A 170 -19.65 -3.95 -14.05
C LEU A 170 -20.66 -4.13 -15.21
N PRO A 171 -21.98 -3.95 -14.97
CA PRO A 171 -23.02 -4.30 -15.96
C PRO A 171 -22.85 -3.61 -17.32
N ASN A 172 -22.24 -2.41 -17.32
CA ASN A 172 -21.99 -1.65 -18.57
C ASN A 172 -20.69 -2.06 -19.27
N PHE A 173 -19.92 -3.00 -18.72
CA PHE A 173 -18.71 -3.55 -19.32
C PHE A 173 -19.06 -4.79 -20.15
N THR A 174 -19.79 -4.61 -21.22
CA THR A 174 -20.30 -5.69 -22.09
C THR A 174 -20.14 -5.38 -23.57
N GLY A 175 -20.26 -6.40 -24.40
CA GLY A 175 -20.09 -6.31 -25.86
C GLY A 175 -18.63 -6.26 -26.32
N ARG A 176 -18.38 -6.57 -27.56
CA ARG A 176 -17.06 -6.56 -28.20
C ARG A 176 -16.03 -7.47 -27.49
N GLY A 177 -16.47 -8.61 -26.92
CA GLY A 177 -15.60 -9.57 -26.23
C GLY A 177 -15.29 -9.21 -24.77
N ARG A 178 -15.74 -8.05 -24.25
CA ARG A 178 -15.45 -7.59 -22.88
C ARG A 178 -16.02 -8.53 -21.81
N GLU A 179 -17.11 -9.19 -22.10
CA GLU A 179 -17.73 -10.20 -21.23
C GLU A 179 -16.84 -11.42 -20.95
N LYS A 180 -15.79 -11.62 -21.76
CA LYS A 180 -14.80 -12.70 -21.57
C LYS A 180 -13.67 -12.32 -20.61
N VAL A 181 -13.53 -11.02 -20.29
CA VAL A 181 -12.46 -10.54 -19.40
C VAL A 181 -12.72 -10.98 -17.97
N THR A 182 -11.87 -11.86 -17.46
CA THR A 182 -11.97 -12.39 -16.08
C THR A 182 -11.11 -11.61 -15.09
N VAL A 183 -11.37 -11.81 -13.79
CA VAL A 183 -10.54 -11.29 -12.69
C VAL A 183 -9.08 -11.73 -12.88
N ARG A 184 -8.85 -12.99 -13.26
CA ARG A 184 -7.51 -13.54 -13.56
C ARG A 184 -6.83 -12.76 -14.67
N HIS A 185 -7.50 -12.54 -15.79
CA HIS A 185 -6.93 -11.81 -16.93
C HIS A 185 -6.45 -10.40 -16.53
N VAL A 186 -7.22 -9.69 -15.71
CA VAL A 186 -6.81 -8.37 -15.24
C VAL A 186 -5.62 -8.45 -14.29
N LEU A 187 -5.65 -9.36 -13.30
CA LEU A 187 -4.55 -9.53 -12.33
C LEU A 187 -3.22 -9.92 -12.98
N THR A 188 -3.27 -10.59 -14.13
CA THR A 188 -2.07 -11.02 -14.88
C THR A 188 -1.69 -10.08 -16.03
N HIS A 189 -2.47 -9.01 -16.24
CA HIS A 189 -2.30 -8.11 -17.39
C HIS A 189 -2.45 -8.80 -18.76
N THR A 190 -3.30 -9.82 -18.83
CA THR A 190 -3.62 -10.55 -20.07
C THR A 190 -5.06 -10.30 -20.54
N SER A 191 -5.67 -9.19 -20.13
CA SER A 191 -7.07 -8.91 -20.37
C SER A 191 -7.40 -8.41 -21.80
N GLY A 192 -6.39 -8.10 -22.61
CA GLY A 192 -6.57 -7.41 -23.89
C GLY A 192 -6.89 -5.90 -23.76
N LEU A 193 -7.04 -5.40 -22.54
CA LEU A 193 -7.29 -3.98 -22.30
C LEU A 193 -6.05 -3.13 -22.60
N PRO A 194 -6.21 -1.92 -23.20
CA PRO A 194 -5.11 -0.99 -23.40
C PRO A 194 -4.51 -0.54 -22.06
N ALA A 195 -3.29 0.01 -22.09
CA ALA A 195 -2.63 0.52 -20.89
C ALA A 195 -3.45 1.62 -20.21
N ALA A 196 -3.95 2.57 -21.00
CA ALA A 196 -4.84 3.67 -20.60
C ALA A 196 -5.70 4.08 -21.81
N MET A 197 -6.62 5.02 -21.61
CA MET A 197 -7.40 5.63 -22.71
C MET A 197 -7.54 7.14 -22.47
N PRO A 198 -7.71 7.96 -23.53
CA PRO A 198 -7.97 9.38 -23.39
C PRO A 198 -9.37 9.61 -22.80
N ILE A 199 -9.43 10.31 -21.66
CA ILE A 199 -10.69 10.59 -20.93
C ILE A 199 -10.83 12.05 -20.52
N ARG A 200 -9.82 12.88 -20.76
CA ARG A 200 -9.76 14.27 -20.26
C ARG A 200 -10.95 15.13 -20.69
N ASP A 201 -11.45 14.91 -21.89
CA ASP A 201 -12.51 15.73 -22.49
C ASP A 201 -13.94 15.31 -22.10
N PHE A 202 -14.07 14.34 -21.18
CA PHE A 202 -15.36 13.82 -20.73
C PHE A 202 -15.71 14.33 -19.33
N GLY A 203 -16.45 15.40 -19.21
CA GLY A 203 -17.18 15.88 -18.04
C GLY A 203 -16.51 15.70 -16.66
N SER A 204 -17.27 15.25 -15.68
CA SER A 204 -16.79 14.95 -14.31
C SER A 204 -15.99 13.65 -14.24
N ALA A 205 -15.33 13.41 -13.09
CA ALA A 205 -14.64 12.13 -12.83
C ALA A 205 -15.59 10.92 -12.96
N GLY A 206 -16.85 11.08 -12.54
CA GLY A 206 -17.88 10.05 -12.70
C GLY A 206 -18.22 9.77 -14.17
N ASP A 207 -18.34 10.81 -15.00
CA ASP A 207 -18.60 10.67 -16.43
C ASP A 207 -17.42 9.97 -17.13
N ARG A 208 -16.20 10.32 -16.76
CA ARG A 208 -14.97 9.67 -17.26
C ARG A 208 -14.91 8.21 -16.87
N LEU A 209 -15.22 7.87 -15.61
CA LEU A 209 -15.26 6.49 -15.14
C LEU A 209 -16.33 5.68 -15.88
N TYR A 210 -17.53 6.25 -16.06
CA TYR A 210 -18.59 5.64 -16.87
C TYR A 210 -18.11 5.38 -18.29
N ARG A 211 -17.43 6.34 -18.92
CA ARG A 211 -16.84 6.20 -20.26
C ARG A 211 -15.83 5.06 -20.33
N VAL A 212 -14.94 4.95 -19.33
CA VAL A 212 -13.98 3.85 -19.24
C VAL A 212 -14.70 2.50 -19.21
N VAL A 213 -15.72 2.36 -18.36
CA VAL A 213 -16.48 1.09 -18.23
C VAL A 213 -17.24 0.75 -19.51
N SER A 214 -17.93 1.73 -20.11
CA SER A 214 -18.91 1.46 -21.18
C SER A 214 -18.30 1.39 -22.59
N SER A 215 -17.11 1.96 -22.84
CA SER A 215 -16.65 2.18 -24.21
C SER A 215 -15.21 1.75 -24.52
N VAL A 216 -14.47 1.21 -23.54
CA VAL A 216 -13.12 0.71 -23.84
C VAL A 216 -13.17 -0.50 -24.77
N ASP A 217 -12.32 -0.49 -25.80
CA ASP A 217 -12.17 -1.63 -26.71
C ASP A 217 -10.99 -2.50 -26.26
N LEU A 218 -11.09 -3.80 -26.51
CA LEU A 218 -9.97 -4.71 -26.36
C LEU A 218 -9.05 -4.61 -27.57
N LEU A 219 -7.75 -4.72 -27.34
CA LEU A 219 -6.73 -4.74 -28.40
C LEU A 219 -6.59 -6.13 -29.02
N TRP A 220 -6.86 -7.18 -28.21
CA TRP A 220 -6.86 -8.60 -28.59
C TRP A 220 -7.72 -9.41 -27.61
N GLU A 221 -7.94 -10.66 -27.93
CA GLU A 221 -8.74 -11.55 -27.07
C GLU A 221 -8.06 -11.76 -25.68
N PRO A 222 -8.86 -11.83 -24.61
CA PRO A 222 -8.33 -12.08 -23.28
C PRO A 222 -7.54 -13.39 -23.20
N GLY A 223 -6.31 -13.31 -22.70
CA GLY A 223 -5.39 -14.42 -22.54
C GLY A 223 -4.33 -14.54 -23.64
N GLU A 224 -4.44 -13.82 -24.75
CA GLU A 224 -3.51 -13.93 -25.89
C GLU A 224 -2.17 -13.24 -25.62
N GLU A 225 -2.19 -12.02 -25.06
CA GLU A 225 -1.00 -11.19 -24.90
C GLU A 225 -0.89 -10.61 -23.48
N VAL A 226 0.33 -10.28 -23.09
CA VAL A 226 0.62 -9.59 -21.82
C VAL A 226 0.88 -8.12 -22.07
N LEU A 227 -0.06 -7.25 -21.68
CA LEU A 227 0.11 -5.80 -21.70
C LEU A 227 -0.19 -5.22 -20.32
N TYR A 228 0.80 -4.58 -19.73
CA TYR A 228 0.58 -3.85 -18.46
C TYR A 228 -0.52 -2.80 -18.64
N SER A 229 -1.63 -2.96 -17.91
CA SER A 229 -2.82 -2.11 -18.05
C SER A 229 -3.20 -1.46 -16.73
N ASP A 230 -3.06 -0.15 -16.64
CA ASP A 230 -3.61 0.66 -15.57
C ASP A 230 -5.13 0.66 -15.60
N LEU A 231 -5.68 0.76 -16.80
CA LEU A 231 -7.12 0.73 -17.05
C LEU A 231 -7.76 -0.56 -16.54
N GLY A 232 -7.13 -1.72 -16.75
CA GLY A 232 -7.59 -2.98 -16.21
C GLY A 232 -7.72 -2.94 -14.68
N PHE A 233 -6.75 -2.38 -13.99
CA PHE A 233 -6.80 -2.25 -12.54
C PHE A 233 -7.80 -1.20 -12.04
N VAL A 234 -8.06 -0.13 -12.79
CA VAL A 234 -9.19 0.77 -12.51
C VAL A 234 -10.50 -0.01 -12.51
N LEU A 235 -10.76 -0.80 -13.56
CA LEU A 235 -11.96 -1.65 -13.66
C LEU A 235 -12.02 -2.69 -12.55
N LEU A 236 -10.92 -3.36 -12.25
CA LEU A 236 -10.86 -4.38 -11.19
C LEU A 236 -11.09 -3.77 -9.79
N GLY A 237 -10.56 -2.58 -9.53
CA GLY A 237 -10.82 -1.87 -8.27
C GLY A 237 -12.29 -1.52 -8.10
N LEU A 238 -12.96 -1.09 -9.17
CA LEU A 238 -14.40 -0.83 -9.18
C LEU A 238 -15.21 -2.13 -9.01
N ALA A 239 -14.84 -3.19 -9.73
CA ALA A 239 -15.46 -4.50 -9.58
C ALA A 239 -15.34 -5.05 -8.15
N ALA A 240 -14.15 -4.88 -7.53
CA ALA A 240 -13.93 -5.29 -6.14
C ALA A 240 -14.78 -4.47 -5.16
N ALA A 241 -14.92 -3.16 -5.37
CA ALA A 241 -15.79 -2.30 -4.55
C ALA A 241 -17.25 -2.74 -4.64
N ASN A 242 -17.75 -3.02 -5.87
CA ASN A 242 -19.11 -3.50 -6.10
C ASN A 242 -19.33 -4.90 -5.49
N ALA A 243 -18.38 -5.82 -5.62
CA ALA A 243 -18.43 -7.14 -4.98
C ALA A 243 -18.42 -7.06 -3.45
N ALA A 244 -17.70 -6.08 -2.89
CA ALA A 244 -17.66 -5.81 -1.45
C ALA A 244 -18.95 -5.12 -0.95
N GLY A 245 -19.74 -4.48 -1.83
CA GLY A 245 -20.91 -3.69 -1.49
C GLY A 245 -20.58 -2.37 -0.78
N GLN A 246 -19.35 -1.87 -0.93
CA GLN A 246 -18.90 -0.62 -0.31
C GLN A 246 -17.67 -0.07 -1.04
N PRO A 247 -17.37 1.26 -0.94
CA PRO A 247 -16.21 1.87 -1.56
C PRO A 247 -14.91 1.16 -1.18
N LEU A 248 -13.98 1.01 -2.14
CA LEU A 248 -12.71 0.32 -1.96
C LEU A 248 -11.90 0.84 -0.75
N PRO A 249 -11.76 2.16 -0.48
CA PRO A 249 -11.06 2.65 0.70
C PRO A 249 -11.71 2.23 2.02
N VAL A 250 -13.04 2.19 2.07
CA VAL A 250 -13.80 1.80 3.27
C VAL A 250 -13.60 0.30 3.54
N PHE A 251 -13.68 -0.52 2.49
CA PHE A 251 -13.45 -1.96 2.58
C PHE A 251 -12.04 -2.27 3.11
N LEU A 252 -11.02 -1.67 2.48
CA LEU A 252 -9.62 -1.91 2.83
C LEU A 252 -9.28 -1.39 4.23
N ARG A 253 -9.79 -0.22 4.61
CA ARG A 253 -9.58 0.30 5.96
C ARG A 253 -10.05 -0.69 7.02
N LYS A 254 -11.27 -1.21 6.89
CA LYS A 254 -11.86 -2.15 7.86
C LYS A 254 -11.21 -3.53 7.84
N ARG A 255 -10.86 -4.03 6.65
CA ARG A 255 -10.42 -5.42 6.47
C ARG A 255 -8.90 -5.58 6.52
N VAL A 256 -8.13 -4.49 6.34
CA VAL A 256 -6.67 -4.54 6.20
C VAL A 256 -5.98 -3.52 7.10
N TRP A 257 -6.24 -2.22 6.90
CA TRP A 257 -5.40 -1.19 7.51
C TRP A 257 -5.61 -1.07 9.01
N GLU A 258 -6.84 -0.99 9.48
CA GLU A 258 -7.15 -0.98 10.92
C GLU A 258 -6.68 -2.26 11.63
N PRO A 259 -7.00 -3.48 11.14
CA PRO A 259 -6.52 -4.71 11.77
C PRO A 259 -5.00 -4.86 11.80
N LEU A 260 -4.30 -4.37 10.78
CA LEU A 260 -2.83 -4.37 10.75
C LEU A 260 -2.21 -3.17 11.49
N GLY A 261 -3.01 -2.20 11.99
CA GLY A 261 -2.49 -0.97 12.59
C GLY A 261 -1.75 -0.06 11.61
N MET A 262 -2.16 -0.04 10.34
CA MET A 262 -1.62 0.83 9.28
C MET A 262 -2.34 2.19 9.35
N ALA A 263 -2.02 2.99 10.36
CA ALA A 263 -2.77 4.20 10.72
C ALA A 263 -2.65 5.34 9.71
N HIS A 264 -1.57 5.36 8.92
CA HIS A 264 -1.25 6.43 7.99
C HIS A 264 -1.63 6.10 6.54
N THR A 265 -1.96 4.83 6.24
CA THR A 265 -2.30 4.39 4.88
C THR A 265 -3.69 4.86 4.46
N ARG A 266 -3.76 5.63 3.35
CA ARG A 266 -5.02 6.19 2.84
C ARG A 266 -4.92 6.63 1.39
N PHE A 267 -6.06 6.69 0.71
CA PHE A 267 -6.17 7.35 -0.59
C PHE A 267 -6.23 8.87 -0.42
N GLU A 268 -5.68 9.59 -1.39
CA GLU A 268 -5.80 11.04 -1.58
C GLU A 268 -5.75 11.85 -0.28
N PRO A 269 -4.59 11.96 0.41
CA PRO A 269 -4.47 12.74 1.65
C PRO A 269 -4.90 14.20 1.53
N GLY A 270 -4.90 14.74 0.30
CA GLY A 270 -5.24 16.12 -0.02
C GLY A 270 -4.02 17.00 -0.25
N ILE A 271 -4.22 18.08 -1.02
CA ILE A 271 -3.14 18.98 -1.45
C ILE A 271 -2.44 19.71 -0.29
N ASP A 272 -3.12 19.84 0.85
CA ASP A 272 -2.60 20.50 2.05
C ASP A 272 -1.84 19.51 2.99
N CYS A 273 -1.55 18.32 2.52
CA CYS A 273 -0.85 17.31 3.29
C CYS A 273 0.60 17.73 3.60
N SER A 274 0.85 18.20 4.81
CA SER A 274 2.18 18.69 5.25
C SER A 274 3.23 17.60 5.41
N VAL A 275 2.81 16.35 5.62
CA VAL A 275 3.68 15.17 5.79
C VAL A 275 3.89 14.39 4.50
N CYS A 276 3.26 14.78 3.39
CA CYS A 276 3.39 14.11 2.12
C CYS A 276 4.67 14.53 1.38
N ALA A 277 5.44 13.55 0.90
CA ALA A 277 6.56 13.78 0.00
C ALA A 277 6.01 14.18 -1.39
N PRO A 278 6.41 15.36 -1.95
CA PRO A 278 5.94 15.79 -3.25
C PRO A 278 6.49 14.91 -4.38
N THR A 279 5.73 14.80 -5.46
CA THR A 279 6.10 13.99 -6.63
C THR A 279 6.31 14.81 -7.90
N LEU A 280 5.77 16.02 -7.96
CA LEU A 280 5.87 16.98 -9.06
C LEU A 280 5.99 18.41 -8.51
N THR A 281 6.18 19.36 -9.43
CA THR A 281 6.06 20.79 -9.16
C THR A 281 4.91 21.32 -10.01
N LEU A 282 4.06 22.14 -9.40
CA LEU A 282 2.99 22.86 -10.08
C LEU A 282 3.56 23.99 -10.95
N GLU A 283 2.77 24.53 -11.88
CA GLU A 283 3.16 25.63 -12.76
C GLU A 283 3.59 26.89 -11.98
N ASP A 284 2.99 27.12 -10.82
CA ASP A 284 3.34 28.22 -9.92
C ASP A 284 4.58 27.96 -9.03
N GLY A 285 5.29 26.85 -9.28
CA GLY A 285 6.51 26.46 -8.55
C GLY A 285 6.25 25.75 -7.21
N ARG A 286 5.00 25.62 -6.76
CA ARG A 286 4.69 24.90 -5.51
C ARG A 286 4.87 23.39 -5.66
N PRO A 287 5.32 22.71 -4.58
CA PRO A 287 5.37 21.25 -4.57
C PRO A 287 3.98 20.62 -4.73
N PHE A 288 3.85 19.64 -5.61
CA PHE A 288 2.63 18.84 -5.75
C PHE A 288 2.75 17.60 -4.85
N ALA A 289 1.95 17.59 -3.77
CA ALA A 289 1.95 16.55 -2.75
C ALA A 289 0.51 16.20 -2.33
N GLY A 290 0.31 15.02 -1.75
CA GLY A 290 -0.96 14.58 -1.19
C GLY A 290 -2.05 14.24 -2.20
N LYS A 291 -1.75 14.35 -3.49
CA LYS A 291 -2.55 13.85 -4.61
C LYS A 291 -1.71 12.96 -5.50
N THR A 292 -2.34 11.97 -6.13
CA THR A 292 -1.61 10.97 -6.92
C THR A 292 -0.82 11.59 -8.08
N ASN A 293 0.41 11.07 -8.27
CA ASN A 293 1.26 11.42 -9.41
C ASN A 293 0.67 10.95 -10.74
N ASP A 294 -0.08 9.85 -10.73
CA ASP A 294 -0.67 9.24 -11.91
C ASP A 294 -1.76 10.13 -12.54
N PRO A 295 -1.56 10.63 -13.78
CA PRO A 295 -2.51 11.54 -14.40
C PRO A 295 -3.84 10.86 -14.73
N PHE A 296 -3.84 9.58 -15.13
CA PHE A 296 -5.05 8.85 -15.46
C PHE A 296 -5.92 8.66 -14.20
N SER A 297 -5.31 8.29 -13.07
CA SER A 297 -6.00 8.21 -11.78
C SER A 297 -6.54 9.59 -11.35
N ARG A 298 -5.77 10.69 -11.50
CA ARG A 298 -6.26 12.05 -11.17
C ARG A 298 -7.51 12.42 -11.96
N GLU A 299 -7.53 12.14 -13.26
CA GLU A 299 -8.69 12.40 -14.12
C GLU A 299 -9.94 11.61 -13.68
N LEU A 300 -9.75 10.49 -12.98
CA LEU A 300 -10.80 9.66 -12.40
C LEU A 300 -11.10 9.97 -10.91
N GLY A 301 -10.55 11.06 -10.37
CA GLY A 301 -10.80 11.51 -9.01
C GLY A 301 -9.80 11.00 -7.97
N GLY A 302 -8.72 10.32 -8.38
CA GLY A 302 -7.59 9.95 -7.52
C GLY A 302 -7.76 8.68 -6.68
N ILE A 303 -8.98 8.15 -6.57
CA ILE A 303 -9.27 6.92 -5.82
C ILE A 303 -9.55 5.80 -6.80
N THR A 304 -8.51 5.15 -7.28
CA THR A 304 -8.64 4.14 -8.34
C THR A 304 -7.88 2.85 -7.98
N GLY A 305 -8.20 1.77 -8.68
CA GLY A 305 -7.57 0.47 -8.41
C GLY A 305 -6.11 0.37 -8.88
N ASN A 306 -5.63 1.29 -9.74
CA ASN A 306 -4.27 1.27 -10.28
C ASN A 306 -3.29 2.16 -9.51
N ALA A 307 -3.76 3.28 -8.93
CA ALA A 307 -2.94 4.29 -8.25
C ALA A 307 -3.78 5.10 -7.23
N GLY A 308 -3.15 6.02 -6.48
CA GLY A 308 -3.81 6.96 -5.55
C GLY A 308 -3.67 6.60 -4.08
N LEU A 309 -3.09 5.46 -3.74
CA LEU A 309 -2.81 5.09 -2.35
C LEU A 309 -1.52 5.76 -1.87
N PHE A 310 -1.55 6.26 -0.65
CA PHE A 310 -0.40 6.79 0.08
C PHE A 310 -0.13 5.97 1.32
N SER A 311 1.14 5.85 1.71
CA SER A 311 1.53 5.12 2.92
C SER A 311 2.90 5.56 3.43
N THR A 312 3.25 5.12 4.62
CA THR A 312 4.57 5.26 5.25
C THR A 312 5.37 3.95 5.12
N ALA A 313 6.67 4.00 5.41
CA ALA A 313 7.49 2.78 5.42
C ALA A 313 7.11 1.86 6.59
N HIS A 314 6.70 2.45 7.73
CA HIS A 314 6.16 1.70 8.87
C HIS A 314 4.93 0.88 8.49
N ASP A 315 3.90 1.52 7.96
CA ASP A 315 2.66 0.85 7.57
C ASP A 315 2.89 -0.24 6.51
N LEU A 316 3.69 0.09 5.46
CA LEU A 316 4.03 -0.91 4.45
C LEU A 316 4.93 -2.03 4.97
N GLY A 317 5.75 -1.77 5.99
CA GLY A 317 6.49 -2.80 6.73
C GLY A 317 5.55 -3.80 7.38
N ARG A 318 4.47 -3.36 8.01
CA ARG A 318 3.42 -4.21 8.58
C ARG A 318 2.69 -5.03 7.51
N PHE A 319 2.37 -4.41 6.39
CA PHE A 319 1.78 -5.10 5.24
C PHE A 319 2.73 -6.15 4.66
N ALA A 320 4.01 -5.82 4.49
CA ALA A 320 5.03 -6.75 4.00
C ALA A 320 5.25 -7.91 4.97
N ALA A 321 5.28 -7.64 6.27
CA ALA A 321 5.39 -8.64 7.32
C ALA A 321 4.20 -9.61 7.31
N MET A 322 2.98 -9.11 7.11
CA MET A 322 1.76 -9.91 6.92
C MET A 322 1.91 -10.86 5.72
N LEU A 323 2.35 -10.34 4.57
CA LEU A 323 2.58 -11.16 3.37
C LEU A 323 3.70 -12.21 3.58
N ALA A 324 4.81 -11.81 4.20
CA ALA A 324 5.94 -12.68 4.49
C ALA A 324 5.63 -13.77 5.52
N ASN A 325 4.60 -13.55 6.34
CA ASN A 325 4.13 -14.49 7.36
C ASN A 325 2.84 -15.25 6.92
N GLY A 326 2.65 -15.44 5.62
CA GLY A 326 1.55 -16.27 5.10
C GLY A 326 0.15 -15.68 5.22
N GLY A 327 0.04 -14.33 5.19
CA GLY A 327 -1.24 -13.62 5.23
C GLY A 327 -1.70 -13.23 6.64
N GLU A 328 -0.82 -13.26 7.63
CA GLU A 328 -1.12 -12.99 9.03
C GLU A 328 -0.03 -12.14 9.69
N LEU A 329 -0.41 -11.26 10.61
CA LEU A 329 0.51 -10.52 11.47
C LEU A 329 -0.07 -10.38 12.88
N GLY A 330 0.73 -10.77 13.90
CA GLY A 330 0.34 -10.61 15.31
C GLY A 330 -0.96 -11.33 15.69
N GLY A 331 -1.26 -12.48 15.09
CA GLY A 331 -2.51 -13.22 15.30
C GLY A 331 -3.68 -12.73 14.46
N VAL A 332 -3.51 -11.64 13.69
CA VAL A 332 -4.54 -11.09 12.79
C VAL A 332 -4.35 -11.64 11.38
N ARG A 333 -5.26 -12.47 10.92
CA ARG A 333 -5.26 -13.01 9.57
C ARG A 333 -6.04 -12.13 8.62
N ILE A 334 -5.36 -11.66 7.58
CA ILE A 334 -5.95 -10.82 6.52
C ILE A 334 -6.42 -11.69 5.35
N VAL A 335 -5.59 -12.64 4.93
CA VAL A 335 -5.87 -13.58 3.84
C VAL A 335 -5.41 -14.98 4.21
N LYS A 336 -6.07 -16.01 3.65
CA LYS A 336 -5.64 -17.38 3.84
C LYS A 336 -4.29 -17.62 3.18
N GLU A 337 -3.44 -18.42 3.81
CA GLU A 337 -2.14 -18.76 3.25
C GLU A 337 -2.24 -19.45 1.88
N ALA A 338 -3.26 -20.29 1.70
CA ALA A 338 -3.50 -20.97 0.44
C ALA A 338 -3.79 -19.98 -0.71
N THR A 339 -4.61 -18.96 -0.44
CA THR A 339 -4.93 -17.89 -1.39
C THR A 339 -3.69 -17.06 -1.72
N LEU A 340 -2.96 -16.60 -0.71
CA LEU A 340 -1.71 -15.87 -0.93
C LEU A 340 -0.71 -16.71 -1.74
N ARG A 341 -0.59 -17.99 -1.46
CA ARG A 341 0.28 -18.92 -2.20
C ARG A 341 -0.11 -19.05 -3.67
N GLN A 342 -1.42 -19.05 -3.97
CA GLN A 342 -1.94 -19.03 -5.34
C GLN A 342 -1.60 -17.73 -6.05
N PHE A 343 -1.76 -16.59 -5.37
CA PHE A 343 -1.57 -15.27 -5.96
C PHE A 343 -0.10 -14.94 -6.28
N ARG A 344 0.83 -15.38 -5.45
CA ARG A 344 2.28 -15.13 -5.63
C ARG A 344 2.98 -16.06 -6.62
N ARG A 345 2.28 -17.03 -7.21
CA ARG A 345 2.87 -17.94 -8.21
C ARG A 345 2.75 -17.34 -9.60
N PRO A 346 3.76 -17.56 -10.46
CA PRO A 346 3.64 -17.25 -11.88
C PRO A 346 2.41 -17.94 -12.46
N GLN A 347 1.69 -17.23 -13.32
CA GLN A 347 0.50 -17.76 -13.96
C GLN A 347 0.83 -18.25 -15.38
N PRO A 348 0.21 -19.33 -15.85
CA PRO A 348 0.39 -19.80 -17.23
C PRO A 348 0.04 -18.70 -18.23
N GLY A 349 0.87 -18.54 -19.29
CA GLY A 349 0.66 -17.53 -20.33
C GLY A 349 0.94 -16.07 -19.92
N ALA A 350 1.33 -15.83 -18.66
CA ALA A 350 1.54 -14.48 -18.14
C ALA A 350 3.02 -14.14 -17.86
N GLY A 351 3.97 -14.89 -18.40
CA GLY A 351 5.40 -14.68 -18.19
C GLY A 351 5.80 -14.82 -16.71
N THR A 352 6.37 -13.76 -16.14
CA THR A 352 6.74 -13.69 -14.72
C THR A 352 5.65 -13.09 -13.84
N ARG A 353 4.42 -12.95 -14.32
CA ARG A 353 3.33 -12.37 -13.54
C ARG A 353 2.66 -13.40 -12.66
N GLY A 354 2.54 -13.07 -11.37
CA GLY A 354 1.54 -13.65 -10.49
C GLY A 354 0.20 -12.92 -10.60
N LEU A 355 -0.73 -13.21 -9.71
CA LEU A 355 -2.02 -12.51 -9.67
C LEU A 355 -1.85 -11.18 -8.92
N GLY A 356 -1.62 -10.09 -9.67
CA GLY A 356 -1.39 -8.75 -9.13
C GLY A 356 -0.01 -8.54 -8.49
N PHE A 357 0.92 -9.48 -8.73
CA PHE A 357 2.32 -9.40 -8.31
C PHE A 357 3.27 -9.61 -9.49
N GLU A 358 4.43 -8.97 -9.41
CA GLU A 358 5.61 -9.40 -10.17
C GLU A 358 6.30 -10.53 -9.41
N VAL A 359 6.82 -11.52 -10.13
CA VAL A 359 7.55 -12.64 -9.56
C VAL A 359 8.96 -12.65 -10.12
N PHE A 360 9.96 -12.71 -9.25
CA PHE A 360 11.35 -12.90 -9.66
C PHE A 360 11.71 -14.36 -9.76
N CYS A 361 12.39 -14.70 -10.85
CA CYS A 361 12.78 -16.04 -11.19
C CYS A 361 14.29 -16.15 -11.29
N ARG A 362 14.86 -17.29 -10.87
CA ARG A 362 16.31 -17.52 -10.93
C ARG A 362 16.83 -17.54 -12.35
N GLU A 363 15.99 -17.91 -13.29
CA GLU A 363 16.29 -17.92 -14.72
C GLU A 363 16.33 -16.52 -15.34
N GLY A 364 16.03 -15.47 -14.54
CA GLY A 364 15.88 -14.11 -15.04
C GLY A 364 14.54 -13.87 -15.73
N THR A 365 14.41 -12.76 -16.45
CA THR A 365 13.21 -12.46 -17.25
C THR A 365 13.18 -13.43 -18.42
N VAL A 366 12.12 -14.23 -18.51
CA VAL A 366 11.92 -15.18 -19.61
C VAL A 366 11.14 -14.47 -20.74
N PRO A 367 11.76 -14.17 -21.89
CA PRO A 367 11.15 -13.33 -22.93
C PRO A 367 9.96 -13.97 -23.65
N ASP A 368 9.76 -15.27 -23.51
CA ASP A 368 8.91 -16.05 -24.42
C ASP A 368 7.71 -16.72 -23.77
N HIS A 369 7.09 -16.11 -22.78
CA HIS A 369 5.88 -16.62 -22.10
C HIS A 369 6.02 -18.03 -21.46
N ARG A 370 7.22 -18.65 -21.48
CA ARG A 370 7.47 -20.01 -20.93
C ARG A 370 7.33 -20.07 -19.41
N GLY A 371 7.08 -18.92 -18.76
CA GLY A 371 6.84 -18.85 -17.35
C GLY A 371 8.11 -18.98 -16.48
N CYS A 372 7.92 -18.69 -15.21
CA CYS A 372 8.95 -18.78 -14.19
C CYS A 372 8.99 -20.19 -13.61
N LYS A 373 10.12 -20.87 -13.73
CA LYS A 373 10.30 -22.24 -13.21
C LYS A 373 10.75 -22.24 -11.75
N THR A 374 11.63 -21.31 -11.37
CA THR A 374 12.20 -21.20 -10.01
C THR A 374 11.96 -19.81 -9.41
N PRO A 375 10.71 -19.48 -9.01
CA PRO A 375 10.40 -18.22 -8.38
C PRO A 375 11.09 -18.13 -7.00
N TYR A 376 11.73 -17.00 -6.70
CA TYR A 376 12.41 -16.79 -5.42
C TYR A 376 11.94 -15.53 -4.67
N ALA A 377 11.25 -14.64 -5.35
CA ALA A 377 10.65 -13.45 -4.72
C ALA A 377 9.39 -13.00 -5.46
N TYR A 378 8.55 -12.27 -4.77
CA TYR A 378 7.41 -11.60 -5.36
C TYR A 378 7.22 -10.21 -4.74
N GLY A 379 6.54 -9.35 -5.44
CA GLY A 379 6.29 -7.99 -4.99
C GLY A 379 5.75 -7.12 -6.10
N HIS A 380 5.96 -5.82 -5.99
CA HIS A 380 5.61 -4.86 -7.03
C HIS A 380 6.43 -3.56 -6.89
N THR A 381 6.43 -2.74 -7.92
CA THR A 381 7.07 -1.43 -7.94
C THR A 381 6.07 -0.31 -8.21
N GLY A 382 6.41 0.93 -7.81
CA GLY A 382 5.67 2.13 -8.15
C GLY A 382 6.52 3.14 -8.92
N TYR A 383 5.89 3.87 -9.83
CA TYR A 383 6.55 4.86 -10.69
C TYR A 383 7.30 5.93 -9.90
N THR A 384 6.75 6.38 -8.79
CA THR A 384 7.33 7.37 -7.87
C THR A 384 8.61 6.94 -7.17
N GLY A 385 9.00 5.67 -7.32
CA GLY A 385 10.23 5.12 -6.75
C GLY A 385 10.00 4.15 -5.59
N THR A 386 8.76 3.77 -5.37
CA THR A 386 8.34 2.85 -4.31
C THR A 386 8.49 1.39 -4.73
N SER A 387 8.72 0.49 -3.79
CA SER A 387 8.75 -0.96 -4.04
C SER A 387 8.53 -1.77 -2.75
N ILE A 388 7.97 -2.95 -2.93
CA ILE A 388 7.84 -3.99 -1.90
C ILE A 388 8.28 -5.31 -2.51
N TRP A 389 9.17 -6.04 -1.80
CA TRP A 389 9.67 -7.34 -2.23
C TRP A 389 9.70 -8.31 -1.07
N ILE A 390 9.26 -9.54 -1.30
CA ILE A 390 9.16 -10.59 -0.31
C ILE A 390 9.86 -11.85 -0.84
N ASP A 391 10.76 -12.41 -0.05
CA ASP A 391 11.27 -13.77 -0.18
C ASP A 391 10.39 -14.68 0.68
N PRO A 392 9.53 -15.48 0.07
CA PRO A 392 8.56 -16.28 0.82
C PRO A 392 9.15 -17.48 1.53
N GLU A 393 10.34 -17.97 1.12
CA GLU A 393 11.00 -19.12 1.72
C GLU A 393 11.66 -18.74 3.04
N ARG A 394 12.41 -17.63 3.03
CA ARG A 394 13.10 -17.14 4.23
C ARG A 394 12.26 -16.17 5.05
N GLY A 395 11.12 -15.71 4.50
CA GLY A 395 10.26 -14.72 5.12
C GLY A 395 10.86 -13.31 5.13
N ILE A 396 11.87 -13.04 4.31
CA ILE A 396 12.51 -11.71 4.23
C ILE A 396 11.63 -10.77 3.43
N TRP A 397 11.52 -9.53 3.88
CA TRP A 397 10.83 -8.49 3.15
C TRP A 397 11.60 -7.17 3.17
N VAL A 398 11.47 -6.41 2.09
CA VAL A 398 12.10 -5.10 1.87
C VAL A 398 11.10 -4.13 1.30
N VAL A 399 10.93 -2.99 1.94
CA VAL A 399 10.11 -1.85 1.49
C VAL A 399 11.03 -0.67 1.24
N LEU A 400 10.95 -0.09 0.05
CA LEU A 400 11.60 1.19 -0.28
C LEU A 400 10.52 2.18 -0.70
N LEU A 401 10.50 3.35 -0.09
CA LEU A 401 9.71 4.50 -0.51
C LEU A 401 10.64 5.63 -0.90
N SER A 402 10.34 6.30 -2.00
CA SER A 402 11.03 7.51 -2.44
C SER A 402 10.12 8.36 -3.32
N ASN A 403 10.48 9.61 -3.50
CA ASN A 403 9.83 10.51 -4.45
C ASN A 403 10.78 10.88 -5.60
N ARG A 404 11.30 9.86 -6.28
CA ARG A 404 12.28 10.00 -7.36
C ARG A 404 11.82 10.90 -8.52
N THR A 405 10.52 11.11 -8.66
CA THR A 405 9.94 11.95 -9.71
C THR A 405 9.98 13.44 -9.38
N TYR A 406 10.29 13.80 -8.12
CA TYR A 406 10.36 15.18 -7.68
C TYR A 406 11.72 15.83 -7.97
N LEU A 407 11.82 16.53 -9.11
CA LEU A 407 12.98 17.35 -9.51
C LEU A 407 14.34 16.65 -9.23
N PRO A 408 14.61 15.47 -9.82
CA PRO A 408 15.87 14.79 -9.60
C PRO A 408 17.03 15.69 -10.08
N LYS A 409 18.07 15.84 -9.25
CA LYS A 409 19.28 16.63 -9.56
C LYS A 409 20.29 15.85 -10.38
N ALA A 410 20.13 14.54 -10.43
CA ALA A 410 20.94 13.63 -11.24
C ALA A 410 20.05 12.50 -11.77
N PRO A 411 20.47 11.79 -12.84
CA PRO A 411 19.75 10.60 -13.29
C PRO A 411 19.53 9.63 -12.11
N ASN A 412 18.28 9.24 -11.86
CA ASN A 412 18.01 8.28 -10.80
C ASN A 412 18.30 6.85 -11.29
N HIS A 413 18.80 6.01 -10.40
CA HIS A 413 19.10 4.62 -10.69
C HIS A 413 18.14 3.70 -9.92
N ILE A 414 16.86 4.06 -9.84
CA ILE A 414 15.90 3.39 -8.98
C ILE A 414 15.83 1.86 -9.21
N ARG A 415 15.91 1.40 -10.47
CA ARG A 415 15.96 -0.03 -10.79
C ARG A 415 17.18 -0.72 -10.15
N ALA A 416 18.36 -0.09 -10.27
CA ALA A 416 19.59 -0.59 -9.67
C ALA A 416 19.55 -0.52 -8.14
N VAL A 417 19.00 0.55 -7.57
CA VAL A 417 18.78 0.72 -6.12
C VAL A 417 17.93 -0.42 -5.57
N ARG A 418 16.74 -0.66 -6.13
CA ARG A 418 15.83 -1.72 -5.74
C ARG A 418 16.50 -3.09 -5.78
N ARG A 419 17.15 -3.42 -6.90
CA ARG A 419 17.88 -4.69 -7.07
C ARG A 419 19.00 -4.83 -6.05
N ARG A 420 19.80 -3.79 -5.85
CA ARG A 420 20.92 -3.81 -4.89
C ARG A 420 20.44 -3.97 -3.45
N LEU A 421 19.37 -3.28 -3.05
CA LEU A 421 18.75 -3.43 -1.74
C LEU A 421 18.32 -4.87 -1.50
N TYR A 422 17.55 -5.43 -2.44
CA TYR A 422 17.08 -6.81 -2.32
C TYR A 422 18.25 -7.80 -2.22
N ASN A 423 19.25 -7.69 -3.10
CA ASN A 423 20.41 -8.57 -3.11
C ASN A 423 21.23 -8.48 -1.81
N LEU A 424 21.46 -7.27 -1.30
CA LEU A 424 22.17 -7.08 -0.04
C LEU A 424 21.42 -7.71 1.14
N VAL A 425 20.12 -7.44 1.24
CA VAL A 425 19.30 -7.94 2.34
C VAL A 425 19.20 -9.46 2.30
N THR A 426 18.95 -10.03 1.12
CA THR A 426 18.78 -11.48 0.97
C THR A 426 20.10 -12.24 0.84
N GLY A 427 21.22 -11.55 0.52
CA GLY A 427 22.48 -12.23 0.20
C GLY A 427 22.45 -13.03 -1.10
N ILE A 428 21.45 -12.80 -1.96
CA ILE A 428 21.40 -13.40 -3.29
C ILE A 428 22.36 -12.66 -4.21
N THR A 429 23.29 -13.40 -4.83
CA THR A 429 24.06 -12.87 -5.95
C THR A 429 23.22 -13.08 -7.21
N PRO A 430 22.82 -12.01 -7.92
CA PRO A 430 22.05 -12.18 -9.15
C PRO A 430 22.91 -12.92 -10.19
N PRO A 431 22.31 -13.69 -11.08
CA PRO A 431 23.00 -14.13 -12.29
C PRO A 431 23.51 -12.89 -13.05
N PRO A 432 24.63 -13.01 -13.79
CA PRO A 432 25.11 -11.92 -14.61
C PRO A 432 23.99 -11.43 -15.52
N PRO A 433 23.89 -10.14 -15.83
CA PRO A 433 22.84 -9.61 -16.68
C PRO A 433 22.89 -10.33 -18.02
N SER A 434 21.91 -11.17 -18.29
CA SER A 434 21.58 -11.52 -19.67
C SER A 434 21.28 -10.22 -20.39
N ALA A 435 21.82 -10.06 -21.62
CA ALA A 435 21.76 -8.86 -22.42
C ALA A 435 20.43 -8.08 -22.33
N PRO A 436 20.43 -6.76 -22.42
CA PRO A 436 19.27 -5.93 -22.10
C PRO A 436 18.10 -6.25 -23.02
N ILE A 437 17.06 -6.87 -22.47
CA ILE A 437 15.75 -6.84 -23.06
C ILE A 437 14.99 -5.75 -22.34
N ASP A 438 15.22 -4.53 -22.76
CA ASP A 438 14.41 -3.38 -22.42
C ASP A 438 13.36 -3.21 -23.50
N THR A 439 12.20 -3.77 -23.31
CA THR A 439 11.02 -3.57 -24.17
C THR A 439 9.79 -3.19 -23.36
N THR A 440 9.95 -2.55 -22.22
CA THR A 440 8.85 -1.76 -21.66
C THR A 440 9.06 -0.33 -22.15
N PRO A 441 8.19 0.22 -23.00
CA PRO A 441 8.21 1.64 -23.28
C PRO A 441 7.98 2.37 -21.95
N GLU A 442 8.97 3.06 -21.45
CA GLU A 442 8.71 4.17 -20.56
C GLU A 442 7.88 5.15 -21.39
N GLN A 443 6.59 5.18 -21.14
CA GLN A 443 5.70 6.16 -21.75
C GLN A 443 6.29 7.54 -21.50
N ARG A 444 6.68 8.18 -22.60
CA ARG A 444 6.97 9.61 -22.66
C ARG A 444 5.72 10.43 -22.32
#